data_975b05c6f7df7099a8e237997424f1b1
#
_entry.id   975b05c6f7df7099a8e237997424f1b1
#
_cell.length_a   1.000
_cell.length_b   1.000
_cell.length_c   1.000
_cell.angle_alpha   90.00
_cell.angle_beta   90.00
_cell.angle_gamma   90.00
#
_symmetry.space_group_name_H-M   'P 1'
#
loop_
_entity.id
_entity.type
_entity.pdbx_description
1 polymer ?
#
loop_
_entity_poly.entity_id
_entity_poly.type
_entity_poly.pdbx_seq_one_letter_code
_entity_poly.pdbx_strand_id
1 'polypeptide(L)'
;MEFIKYKSTRGKETGVNASEAILKGLADDGGLFMPEKFPKFDFSLEDLKGKRYQEVAYEVMKLLLSDYTKEELTDCIEKAYDEKFDTEEIAPLVKAGGAYFLELFHGDTIAFKDMALSILPHLLTTAAKKNGIKNKIVILTATSGDTGKAAMSGFCDVEGTGIIVFYPKDGVSNVQRLQMVTQKGDNTDVVAIHGNFDDAQSGVKKIFSDKDFAKKLSENGIQLSSANSINIGRLVPQIAYYVYAYVKLLESGDIVAGEKINVCVPTGNFGNILAAYIGKQMGLPVDKLICASNENKVLFDFFENGVYDRNRKFVLTSSPSMDILISSNLERLIYLSCGSDGEYVSKLMKDLSSGGKYEITESMKDFMKDFIAGFADEKKNFEGIKSLYDSTGYIIDTHTGVAFSVYEDYKNATKDMTKTVIASTASPYKFADSVLEAIFGQKPDMGDFEVIDKLHEIGAPEIPKAILEIKDAKIRHTRECDSADMQKEVEDILFNNRR
;
A
#
# COMPACT_ATOMS: atom_id res chain seq x y z
N MET A 1 -26.74 -13.70 10.00
CA MET A 1 -26.51 -12.49 9.16
C MET A 1 -26.12 -12.96 7.77
N GLU A 2 -26.58 -12.27 6.74
CA GLU A 2 -26.14 -12.54 5.38
C GLU A 2 -24.73 -11.99 5.18
N PHE A 3 -23.82 -12.79 4.63
CA PHE A 3 -22.44 -12.37 4.40
C PHE A 3 -22.37 -11.30 3.30
N ILE A 4 -21.49 -10.32 3.48
CA ILE A 4 -21.15 -9.36 2.43
C ILE A 4 -20.56 -10.12 1.25
N LYS A 5 -21.14 -9.96 0.08
CA LYS A 5 -20.67 -10.56 -1.16
C LYS A 5 -19.83 -9.56 -1.94
N TYR A 6 -18.92 -10.11 -2.72
CA TYR A 6 -18.02 -9.38 -3.59
C TYR A 6 -18.32 -9.68 -5.05
N LYS A 7 -18.03 -8.72 -5.90
CA LYS A 7 -18.15 -8.84 -7.36
C LYS A 7 -16.97 -8.17 -8.06
N SER A 8 -16.71 -8.62 -9.28
CA SER A 8 -15.71 -8.03 -10.15
C SER A 8 -16.14 -6.64 -10.63
N THR A 9 -15.20 -5.69 -10.69
CA THR A 9 -15.39 -4.39 -11.34
C THR A 9 -15.69 -4.50 -12.83
N ARG A 10 -15.44 -5.65 -13.46
CA ARG A 10 -15.76 -5.92 -14.89
C ARG A 10 -16.99 -6.79 -15.08
N GLY A 11 -17.68 -7.14 -13.99
CA GLY A 11 -19.07 -7.61 -13.97
C GLY A 11 -19.32 -9.09 -14.22
N LYS A 12 -18.32 -9.89 -14.61
CA LYS A 12 -18.55 -11.31 -14.96
C LYS A 12 -18.53 -12.24 -13.75
N GLU A 13 -17.98 -11.83 -12.63
CA GLU A 13 -17.91 -12.63 -11.41
C GLU A 13 -18.62 -11.90 -10.27
N THR A 14 -19.61 -12.56 -9.65
CA THR A 14 -20.48 -11.99 -8.60
C THR A 14 -20.75 -13.00 -7.50
N GLY A 15 -21.21 -12.54 -6.35
CA GLY A 15 -21.65 -13.43 -5.26
C GLY A 15 -20.51 -14.13 -4.50
N VAL A 16 -19.25 -13.66 -4.67
CA VAL A 16 -18.04 -14.24 -4.09
C VAL A 16 -17.95 -13.86 -2.60
N ASN A 17 -17.52 -14.77 -1.73
CA ASN A 17 -17.25 -14.46 -0.33
C ASN A 17 -15.93 -13.67 -0.20
N ALA A 18 -15.72 -12.98 0.93
CA ALA A 18 -14.48 -12.24 1.16
C ALA A 18 -13.25 -13.16 1.14
N SER A 19 -13.33 -14.35 1.77
CA SER A 19 -12.24 -15.33 1.76
C SER A 19 -11.87 -15.80 0.36
N GLU A 20 -12.86 -16.06 -0.50
CA GLU A 20 -12.64 -16.45 -1.90
C GLU A 20 -12.00 -15.29 -2.70
N ALA A 21 -12.49 -14.05 -2.51
CA ALA A 21 -11.94 -12.87 -3.17
C ALA A 21 -10.47 -12.59 -2.76
N ILE A 22 -10.13 -12.82 -1.49
CA ILE A 22 -8.75 -12.71 -0.99
C ILE A 22 -7.85 -13.79 -1.60
N LEU A 23 -8.31 -15.03 -1.68
CA LEU A 23 -7.55 -16.14 -2.28
C LEU A 23 -7.27 -15.91 -3.77
N LYS A 24 -8.27 -15.48 -4.52
CA LYS A 24 -8.13 -15.16 -5.93
C LYS A 24 -7.26 -13.92 -6.16
N GLY A 25 -7.44 -12.89 -5.34
CA GLY A 25 -6.76 -11.60 -5.47
C GLY A 25 -7.22 -10.78 -6.67
N LEU A 26 -7.51 -11.44 -7.81
CA LEU A 26 -8.01 -10.87 -9.06
C LEU A 26 -9.15 -11.75 -9.58
N ALA A 27 -10.20 -11.15 -10.14
CA ALA A 27 -11.29 -11.89 -10.75
C ALA A 27 -10.88 -12.53 -12.09
N ASP A 28 -11.58 -13.59 -12.49
CA ASP A 28 -11.26 -14.36 -13.72
C ASP A 28 -11.39 -13.51 -15.01
N ASP A 29 -12.18 -12.45 -14.97
CA ASP A 29 -12.33 -11.47 -16.05
C ASP A 29 -11.26 -10.36 -16.04
N GLY A 30 -10.31 -10.45 -15.11
CA GLY A 30 -9.25 -9.47 -14.88
C GLY A 30 -9.70 -8.21 -14.13
N GLY A 31 -10.94 -8.18 -13.63
CA GLY A 31 -11.47 -7.10 -12.79
C GLY A 31 -11.05 -7.24 -11.34
N LEU A 32 -11.25 -6.18 -10.58
CA LEU A 32 -10.91 -6.11 -9.17
C LEU A 32 -12.14 -6.44 -8.31
N PHE A 33 -11.96 -7.17 -7.22
CA PHE A 33 -13.06 -7.42 -6.30
C PHE A 33 -13.46 -6.18 -5.52
N MET A 34 -14.78 -5.92 -5.46
CA MET A 34 -15.43 -4.89 -4.66
C MET A 34 -16.61 -5.48 -3.90
N PRO A 35 -16.89 -5.05 -2.66
CA PRO A 35 -18.13 -5.44 -1.99
C PRO A 35 -19.33 -4.96 -2.80
N GLU A 36 -20.37 -5.80 -2.92
CA GLU A 36 -21.60 -5.46 -3.65
C GLU A 36 -22.34 -4.27 -3.03
N LYS A 37 -22.18 -4.10 -1.72
CA LYS A 37 -22.66 -2.94 -0.95
C LYS A 37 -21.67 -2.62 0.16
N PHE A 38 -21.52 -1.34 0.49
CA PHE A 38 -20.76 -0.92 1.66
C PHE A 38 -21.64 -1.05 2.91
N PRO A 39 -21.21 -1.84 3.92
CA PRO A 39 -21.90 -1.85 5.20
C PRO A 39 -21.71 -0.48 5.88
N LYS A 40 -22.67 -0.09 6.72
CA LYS A 40 -22.46 1.03 7.64
C LYS A 40 -21.84 0.51 8.93
N PHE A 41 -21.11 1.39 9.64
CA PHE A 41 -20.66 1.05 10.98
C PHE A 41 -21.84 0.70 11.86
N ASP A 42 -21.73 -0.41 12.60
CA ASP A 42 -22.70 -0.91 13.57
C ASP A 42 -22.35 -0.49 15.01
N PHE A 43 -21.43 0.47 15.13
CA PHE A 43 -20.91 1.03 16.39
C PHE A 43 -20.80 2.56 16.29
N SER A 44 -20.77 3.22 17.44
CA SER A 44 -20.38 4.64 17.52
C SER A 44 -18.87 4.77 17.52
N LEU A 45 -18.34 5.78 16.79
CA LEU A 45 -16.90 6.08 16.79
C LEU A 45 -16.43 6.50 18.20
N GLU A 46 -17.32 7.07 19.04
CA GLU A 46 -17.02 7.40 20.43
C GLU A 46 -16.81 6.16 21.30
N ASP A 47 -17.49 5.03 21.01
CA ASP A 47 -17.31 3.79 21.75
C ASP A 47 -15.96 3.11 21.50
N LEU A 48 -15.22 3.60 20.51
CA LEU A 48 -13.87 3.14 20.20
C LEU A 48 -12.76 3.89 20.96
N LYS A 49 -13.10 4.96 21.69
CA LYS A 49 -12.11 5.67 22.52
C LYS A 49 -11.45 4.75 23.54
N GLY A 50 -10.15 4.85 23.70
CA GLY A 50 -9.34 4.02 24.60
C GLY A 50 -9.09 2.60 24.13
N LYS A 51 -9.61 2.19 22.95
CA LYS A 51 -9.33 0.87 22.39
C LYS A 51 -7.97 0.84 21.71
N ARG A 52 -7.30 -0.32 21.78
CA ARG A 52 -6.09 -0.58 21.04
C ARG A 52 -6.36 -0.60 19.52
N TYR A 53 -5.34 -0.38 18.72
CA TYR A 53 -5.44 -0.45 17.26
C TYR A 53 -6.09 -1.75 16.77
N GLN A 54 -5.70 -2.90 17.36
CA GLN A 54 -6.20 -4.23 17.00
C GLN A 54 -7.72 -4.34 17.24
N GLU A 55 -8.24 -3.76 18.30
CA GLU A 55 -9.67 -3.76 18.61
C GLU A 55 -10.46 -2.91 17.62
N VAL A 56 -9.92 -1.72 17.25
CA VAL A 56 -10.51 -0.87 16.20
C VAL A 56 -10.47 -1.57 14.86
N ALA A 57 -9.36 -2.20 14.51
CA ALA A 57 -9.21 -2.96 13.27
C ALA A 57 -10.23 -4.10 13.16
N TYR A 58 -10.47 -4.83 14.26
CA TYR A 58 -11.50 -5.87 14.29
C TYR A 58 -12.90 -5.31 14.01
N GLU A 59 -13.30 -4.22 14.69
CA GLU A 59 -14.63 -3.63 14.51
C GLU A 59 -14.88 -3.19 13.06
N VAL A 60 -13.86 -2.66 12.40
CA VAL A 60 -13.95 -2.25 10.99
C VAL A 60 -13.95 -3.43 10.04
N MET A 61 -12.98 -4.34 10.21
CA MET A 61 -12.74 -5.42 9.26
C MET A 61 -13.82 -6.49 9.31
N LYS A 62 -14.46 -6.78 10.48
CA LYS A 62 -15.56 -7.73 10.62
C LYS A 62 -16.73 -7.42 9.69
N LEU A 63 -16.96 -6.13 9.37
CA LEU A 63 -18.07 -5.69 8.53
C LEU A 63 -17.86 -6.06 7.06
N LEU A 64 -16.63 -6.09 6.60
CA LEU A 64 -16.28 -6.39 5.21
C LEU A 64 -15.82 -7.83 5.02
N LEU A 65 -15.10 -8.39 5.99
CA LEU A 65 -14.66 -9.80 5.99
C LEU A 65 -15.66 -10.68 6.76
N SER A 66 -16.93 -10.54 6.45
CA SER A 66 -18.06 -11.05 7.24
C SER A 66 -18.21 -12.58 7.24
N ASP A 67 -17.51 -13.30 6.38
CA ASP A 67 -17.41 -14.76 6.38
C ASP A 67 -16.27 -15.31 7.26
N TYR A 68 -15.42 -14.43 7.83
CA TYR A 68 -14.47 -14.81 8.89
C TYR A 68 -15.17 -14.82 10.24
N THR A 69 -14.92 -15.84 11.07
CA THR A 69 -15.43 -15.83 12.45
C THR A 69 -14.67 -14.78 13.28
N LYS A 70 -15.21 -14.47 14.46
CA LYS A 70 -14.54 -13.55 15.40
C LYS A 70 -13.14 -14.06 15.75
N GLU A 71 -13.03 -15.35 16.07
CA GLU A 71 -11.78 -16.00 16.46
C GLU A 71 -10.76 -15.97 15.33
N GLU A 72 -11.17 -16.30 14.10
CA GLU A 72 -10.33 -16.28 12.92
C GLU A 72 -9.77 -14.88 12.64
N LEU A 73 -10.65 -13.87 12.66
CA LEU A 73 -10.25 -12.50 12.34
C LEU A 73 -9.39 -11.88 13.44
N THR A 74 -9.72 -12.14 14.72
CA THR A 74 -8.91 -11.68 15.85
C THR A 74 -7.50 -12.32 15.81
N ASP A 75 -7.40 -13.62 15.54
CA ASP A 75 -6.10 -14.30 15.40
C ASP A 75 -5.25 -13.69 14.28
N CYS A 76 -5.86 -13.38 13.12
CA CYS A 76 -5.18 -12.69 12.02
C CYS A 76 -4.66 -11.32 12.42
N ILE A 77 -5.46 -10.54 13.14
CA ILE A 77 -5.15 -9.17 13.55
C ILE A 77 -4.04 -9.16 14.62
N GLU A 78 -4.14 -9.98 15.66
CA GLU A 78 -3.15 -10.02 16.74
C GLU A 78 -1.77 -10.53 16.23
N LYS A 79 -1.74 -11.45 15.27
CA LYS A 79 -0.50 -11.90 14.62
C LYS A 79 0.12 -10.87 13.68
N ALA A 80 -0.70 -9.98 13.13
CA ALA A 80 -0.24 -8.97 12.18
C ALA A 80 0.31 -7.72 12.87
N TYR A 81 -0.37 -7.26 13.92
CA TYR A 81 -0.09 -5.99 14.61
C TYR A 81 0.42 -6.27 16.02
N ASP A 82 1.61 -6.84 16.10
CA ASP A 82 2.31 -7.24 17.31
C ASP A 82 3.61 -6.43 17.52
N GLU A 83 4.57 -6.97 18.23
CA GLU A 83 5.90 -6.40 18.51
C GLU A 83 6.80 -6.14 17.29
N LYS A 84 6.34 -6.51 16.08
CA LYS A 84 6.99 -6.09 14.82
C LYS A 84 6.85 -4.58 14.57
N PHE A 85 5.84 -3.97 15.16
CA PHE A 85 5.69 -2.53 15.17
C PHE A 85 6.44 -1.94 16.35
N ASP A 86 7.21 -0.89 16.14
CA ASP A 86 8.05 -0.26 17.15
C ASP A 86 7.28 0.66 18.11
N THR A 87 5.95 0.72 17.99
CA THR A 87 5.04 1.45 18.87
C THR A 87 3.76 0.65 19.16
N GLU A 88 3.29 0.69 20.41
CA GLU A 88 2.02 0.06 20.82
C GLU A 88 0.79 0.65 20.12
N GLU A 89 0.86 1.91 19.67
CA GLU A 89 -0.22 2.57 18.93
C GLU A 89 -0.36 2.08 17.50
N ILE A 90 0.62 1.35 16.96
CA ILE A 90 0.69 0.83 15.58
C ILE A 90 0.67 1.94 14.51
N ALA A 91 -0.22 2.91 14.62
CA ALA A 91 -0.40 4.04 13.71
C ALA A 91 -0.64 5.33 14.49
N PRO A 92 0.38 5.88 15.17
CA PRO A 92 0.24 7.10 15.97
C PRO A 92 -0.12 8.31 15.12
N LEU A 93 -0.76 9.30 15.75
CA LEU A 93 -1.20 10.53 15.11
C LEU A 93 -0.43 11.72 15.73
N VAL A 94 0.43 12.35 14.93
CA VAL A 94 1.30 13.45 15.35
C VAL A 94 0.78 14.78 14.79
N LYS A 95 0.67 15.80 15.65
CA LYS A 95 0.23 17.15 15.25
C LYS A 95 1.43 18.03 14.96
N ALA A 96 1.57 18.49 13.71
CA ALA A 96 2.61 19.40 13.27
C ALA A 96 2.14 20.27 12.10
N GLY A 97 2.70 21.46 11.88
CA GLY A 97 2.45 22.30 10.71
C GLY A 97 0.97 22.63 10.45
N GLY A 98 0.11 22.56 11.46
CA GLY A 98 -1.33 22.80 11.33
C GLY A 98 -2.12 21.62 10.74
N ALA A 99 -1.50 20.45 10.59
CA ALA A 99 -2.12 19.19 10.18
C ALA A 99 -1.85 18.09 11.22
N TYR A 100 -2.41 16.90 10.96
CA TYR A 100 -2.20 15.69 11.76
C TYR A 100 -1.59 14.62 10.87
N PHE A 101 -0.38 14.16 11.19
CA PHE A 101 0.33 13.15 10.44
C PHE A 101 0.01 11.77 11.03
N LEU A 102 -0.64 10.94 10.25
CA LEU A 102 -0.91 9.55 10.59
C LEU A 102 0.31 8.72 10.18
N GLU A 103 1.13 8.38 11.15
CA GLU A 103 2.38 7.65 10.92
C GLU A 103 2.11 6.16 10.68
N LEU A 104 2.25 5.73 9.44
CA LEU A 104 1.95 4.36 8.98
C LEU A 104 3.23 3.52 8.77
N PHE A 105 4.35 3.94 9.31
CA PHE A 105 5.67 3.41 8.99
C PHE A 105 6.39 2.75 10.17
N HIS A 106 5.69 2.38 11.21
CA HIS A 106 6.25 1.77 12.42
C HIS A 106 6.48 0.26 12.32
N GLY A 107 6.18 -0.37 11.19
CA GLY A 107 6.42 -1.79 10.95
C GLY A 107 7.84 -2.10 10.45
N ASP A 108 8.12 -3.40 10.27
CA ASP A 108 9.43 -3.97 9.90
C ASP A 108 10.08 -3.36 8.65
N THR A 109 9.32 -2.75 7.75
CA THR A 109 9.88 -2.17 6.52
C THR A 109 9.82 -0.66 6.48
N ILE A 110 9.43 -0.08 7.61
CA ILE A 110 9.33 1.36 7.82
C ILE A 110 8.52 2.09 6.72
N ALA A 111 7.44 1.45 6.28
CA ALA A 111 6.51 2.00 5.28
C ALA A 111 5.08 1.47 5.50
N PHE A 112 4.08 2.25 5.07
CA PHE A 112 2.65 1.94 5.22
C PHE A 112 2.22 0.58 4.63
N LYS A 113 3.03 0.02 3.76
CA LYS A 113 2.76 -1.29 3.15
C LYS A 113 2.69 -2.40 4.19
N ASP A 114 3.39 -2.26 5.31
CA ASP A 114 3.34 -3.17 6.44
C ASP A 114 1.93 -3.28 7.04
N MET A 115 1.17 -2.17 7.07
CA MET A 115 -0.19 -2.15 7.60
C MET A 115 -1.13 -3.16 6.91
N ALA A 116 -0.85 -3.51 5.66
CA ALA A 116 -1.66 -4.46 4.92
C ALA A 116 -0.92 -5.78 4.60
N LEU A 117 0.40 -5.75 4.50
CA LEU A 117 1.18 -6.95 4.17
C LEU A 117 1.50 -7.80 5.39
N SER A 118 1.47 -7.25 6.60
CA SER A 118 1.58 -8.05 7.84
C SER A 118 0.35 -8.93 8.07
N ILE A 119 -0.85 -8.47 7.71
CA ILE A 119 -2.08 -9.25 7.92
C ILE A 119 -2.45 -10.15 6.74
N LEU A 120 -2.05 -9.80 5.51
CA LEU A 120 -2.44 -10.54 4.30
C LEU A 120 -2.12 -12.05 4.37
N PRO A 121 -0.94 -12.51 4.82
CA PRO A 121 -0.65 -13.93 4.87
C PRO A 121 -1.58 -14.69 5.84
N HIS A 122 -1.96 -14.09 6.96
CA HIS A 122 -2.89 -14.68 7.92
C HIS A 122 -4.31 -14.75 7.36
N LEU A 123 -4.77 -13.70 6.67
CA LEU A 123 -6.04 -13.73 5.94
C LEU A 123 -6.03 -14.79 4.83
N LEU A 124 -4.95 -14.91 4.06
CA LEU A 124 -4.82 -15.91 2.99
C LEU A 124 -4.83 -17.34 3.52
N THR A 125 -4.07 -17.63 4.56
CA THR A 125 -4.01 -19.00 5.14
C THR A 125 -5.33 -19.39 5.78
N THR A 126 -6.01 -18.46 6.45
CA THR A 126 -7.35 -18.66 6.98
C THR A 126 -8.35 -18.89 5.85
N ALA A 127 -8.31 -18.08 4.80
CA ALA A 127 -9.14 -18.23 3.61
C ALA A 127 -8.92 -19.60 2.93
N ALA A 128 -7.68 -20.05 2.82
CA ALA A 128 -7.35 -21.36 2.24
C ALA A 128 -8.00 -22.50 3.05
N LYS A 129 -7.86 -22.47 4.39
CA LYS A 129 -8.50 -23.45 5.27
C LYS A 129 -10.03 -23.47 5.10
N LYS A 130 -10.66 -22.29 5.07
CA LYS A 130 -12.13 -22.14 4.89
C LYS A 130 -12.62 -22.71 3.56
N ASN A 131 -11.83 -22.55 2.50
CA ASN A 131 -12.18 -23.00 1.15
C ASN A 131 -11.64 -24.39 0.81
N GLY A 132 -11.10 -25.13 1.80
CA GLY A 132 -10.60 -26.50 1.62
C GLY A 132 -9.36 -26.63 0.75
N ILE A 133 -8.62 -25.54 0.54
CA ILE A 133 -7.36 -25.51 -0.22
C ILE A 133 -6.25 -26.04 0.67
N LYS A 134 -5.57 -27.10 0.20
CA LYS A 134 -4.45 -27.75 0.90
C LYS A 134 -3.09 -27.36 0.33
N ASN A 135 -3.06 -26.71 -0.82
CA ASN A 135 -1.82 -26.33 -1.48
C ASN A 135 -1.10 -25.25 -0.68
N LYS A 136 0.24 -25.35 -0.65
CA LYS A 136 1.12 -24.28 -0.17
C LYS A 136 0.94 -23.06 -1.08
N ILE A 137 0.65 -21.89 -0.52
CA ILE A 137 0.51 -20.64 -1.28
C ILE A 137 1.88 -19.99 -1.41
N VAL A 138 2.39 -19.87 -2.63
CA VAL A 138 3.67 -19.23 -2.90
C VAL A 138 3.44 -17.89 -3.59
N ILE A 139 3.83 -16.83 -2.91
CA ILE A 139 3.81 -15.48 -3.46
C ILE A 139 4.99 -15.31 -4.41
N LEU A 140 4.68 -14.89 -5.63
CA LEU A 140 5.69 -14.53 -6.61
C LEU A 140 5.55 -13.06 -6.97
N THR A 141 6.61 -12.29 -6.82
CA THR A 141 6.56 -10.85 -7.07
C THR A 141 7.87 -10.30 -7.64
N ALA A 142 7.74 -9.26 -8.46
CA ALA A 142 8.85 -8.39 -8.83
C ALA A 142 8.76 -7.08 -8.04
N THR A 143 9.89 -6.54 -7.63
CA THR A 143 9.94 -5.31 -6.85
C THR A 143 11.07 -4.39 -7.31
N SER A 144 10.82 -3.09 -7.19
CA SER A 144 11.85 -2.04 -7.24
C SER A 144 12.35 -1.64 -5.83
N GLY A 145 11.97 -2.39 -4.78
CA GLY A 145 12.40 -2.18 -3.39
C GLY A 145 11.30 -2.48 -2.37
N ASP A 146 10.43 -1.52 -2.08
CA ASP A 146 9.55 -1.51 -0.90
C ASP A 146 8.51 -2.62 -0.81
N THR A 147 7.77 -2.87 -1.91
CA THR A 147 6.66 -3.84 -1.87
C THR A 147 7.16 -5.27 -1.67
N GLY A 148 8.26 -5.63 -2.33
CA GLY A 148 8.86 -6.95 -2.17
C GLY A 148 9.37 -7.18 -0.76
N LYS A 149 10.05 -6.18 -0.18
CA LYS A 149 10.53 -6.27 1.20
C LYS A 149 9.38 -6.39 2.20
N ALA A 150 8.34 -5.57 2.08
CA ALA A 150 7.18 -5.64 2.97
C ALA A 150 6.42 -6.97 2.83
N ALA A 151 6.31 -7.52 1.61
CA ALA A 151 5.75 -8.84 1.39
C ALA A 151 6.61 -9.94 2.03
N MET A 152 7.95 -9.89 1.88
CA MET A 152 8.84 -10.86 2.51
C MET A 152 8.72 -10.84 4.03
N SER A 153 8.71 -9.66 4.64
CA SER A 153 8.55 -9.54 6.09
C SER A 153 7.21 -10.11 6.55
N GLY A 154 6.12 -9.74 5.90
CA GLY A 154 4.78 -10.22 6.26
C GLY A 154 4.59 -11.73 6.10
N PHE A 155 5.19 -12.34 5.06
CA PHE A 155 5.10 -13.78 4.79
C PHE A 155 6.18 -14.61 5.50
N CYS A 156 7.16 -13.96 6.17
CA CYS A 156 8.26 -14.63 6.86
C CYS A 156 7.74 -15.66 7.86
N ASP A 157 8.12 -16.93 7.65
CA ASP A 157 7.79 -18.08 8.50
C ASP A 157 6.29 -18.31 8.78
N VAL A 158 5.39 -17.73 7.94
CA VAL A 158 3.96 -18.04 8.02
C VAL A 158 3.70 -19.41 7.41
N GLU A 159 3.21 -20.35 8.24
CA GLU A 159 2.95 -21.72 7.86
C GLU A 159 2.00 -21.84 6.65
N GLY A 160 2.31 -22.74 5.73
CA GLY A 160 1.51 -22.94 4.50
C GLY A 160 1.78 -21.91 3.40
N THR A 161 2.72 -20.99 3.63
CA THR A 161 3.10 -19.98 2.63
C THR A 161 4.57 -20.08 2.23
N GLY A 162 4.91 -19.43 1.13
CA GLY A 162 6.27 -19.14 0.69
C GLY A 162 6.28 -17.86 -0.13
N ILE A 163 7.43 -17.24 -0.26
CA ILE A 163 7.58 -16.04 -1.07
C ILE A 163 8.89 -16.05 -1.86
N ILE A 164 8.81 -15.72 -3.14
CA ILE A 164 9.95 -15.53 -4.04
C ILE A 164 9.87 -14.12 -4.61
N VAL A 165 10.93 -13.34 -4.38
CA VAL A 165 11.01 -11.94 -4.81
C VAL A 165 12.12 -11.79 -5.84
N PHE A 166 11.79 -11.24 -7.00
CA PHE A 166 12.73 -10.83 -8.02
C PHE A 166 12.98 -9.32 -7.96
N TYR A 167 14.23 -8.90 -8.04
CA TYR A 167 14.60 -7.49 -8.09
C TYR A 167 15.73 -7.24 -9.10
N PRO A 168 15.77 -6.05 -9.75
CA PRO A 168 16.87 -5.69 -10.64
C PRO A 168 18.16 -5.47 -9.84
N LYS A 169 19.24 -6.17 -10.20
CA LYS A 169 20.51 -6.17 -9.45
C LYS A 169 21.05 -4.75 -9.20
N ASP A 170 20.95 -3.90 -10.20
CA ASP A 170 21.49 -2.52 -10.18
C ASP A 170 20.38 -1.45 -10.08
N GLY A 171 19.14 -1.84 -9.77
CA GLY A 171 17.97 -0.95 -9.82
C GLY A 171 17.35 -0.59 -8.47
N VAL A 172 18.03 -0.86 -7.35
CA VAL A 172 17.57 -0.56 -5.99
C VAL A 172 18.66 0.11 -5.17
N SER A 173 18.31 0.92 -4.16
CA SER A 173 19.29 1.51 -3.25
C SER A 173 19.99 0.42 -2.43
N ASN A 174 21.20 0.73 -1.90
CA ASN A 174 21.95 -0.22 -1.08
C ASN A 174 21.16 -0.63 0.18
N VAL A 175 20.49 0.30 0.84
CA VAL A 175 19.65 0.01 2.00
C VAL A 175 18.51 -0.94 1.61
N GLN A 176 17.79 -0.68 0.52
CA GLN A 176 16.72 -1.57 0.04
C GLN A 176 17.25 -2.95 -0.35
N ARG A 177 18.41 -3.00 -1.01
CA ARG A 177 19.07 -4.27 -1.34
C ARG A 177 19.41 -5.06 -0.06
N LEU A 178 20.07 -4.42 0.92
CA LEU A 178 20.41 -5.05 2.19
C LEU A 178 19.14 -5.56 2.89
N GLN A 179 18.09 -4.77 2.97
CA GLN A 179 16.81 -5.20 3.55
C GLN A 179 16.26 -6.48 2.90
N MET A 180 16.47 -6.70 1.61
CA MET A 180 16.03 -7.90 0.90
C MET A 180 16.99 -9.07 1.11
N VAL A 181 18.28 -8.88 0.84
CA VAL A 181 19.25 -9.99 0.83
C VAL A 181 19.61 -10.51 2.22
N THR A 182 19.28 -9.77 3.27
CA THR A 182 19.47 -10.19 4.68
C THR A 182 18.19 -10.74 5.31
N GLN A 183 17.04 -10.74 4.59
CA GLN A 183 15.75 -11.19 5.12
C GLN A 183 15.86 -12.58 5.72
N LYS A 184 15.37 -12.72 6.95
CA LYS A 184 15.24 -14.00 7.66
C LYS A 184 14.02 -14.78 7.12
N GLY A 185 13.90 -16.04 7.52
CA GLY A 185 12.77 -16.91 7.23
C GLY A 185 13.14 -18.07 6.29
N ASP A 186 12.64 -19.26 6.64
CA ASP A 186 12.92 -20.49 5.88
C ASP A 186 12.03 -20.64 4.65
N ASN A 187 11.00 -19.79 4.52
CA ASN A 187 10.04 -19.76 3.42
C ASN A 187 10.21 -18.55 2.50
N THR A 188 11.31 -17.78 2.65
CA THR A 188 11.60 -16.57 1.87
C THR A 188 12.77 -16.77 0.94
N ASP A 189 12.64 -16.39 -0.32
CA ASP A 189 13.69 -16.44 -1.32
C ASP A 189 13.75 -15.13 -2.12
N VAL A 190 14.99 -14.70 -2.40
CA VAL A 190 15.26 -13.47 -3.16
C VAL A 190 16.21 -13.77 -4.29
N VAL A 191 15.89 -13.30 -5.48
CA VAL A 191 16.69 -13.52 -6.70
C VAL A 191 16.94 -12.17 -7.38
N ALA A 192 18.21 -11.82 -7.54
CA ALA A 192 18.60 -10.68 -8.36
C ALA A 192 18.51 -11.05 -9.84
N ILE A 193 17.98 -10.16 -10.68
CA ILE A 193 17.99 -10.37 -12.12
C ILE A 193 18.96 -9.44 -12.82
N HIS A 194 19.60 -9.94 -13.87
CA HIS A 194 20.33 -9.13 -14.84
C HIS A 194 19.33 -8.50 -15.80
N GLY A 195 18.90 -7.27 -15.51
CA GLY A 195 17.86 -6.55 -16.23
C GLY A 195 17.29 -5.40 -15.39
N ASN A 196 16.26 -4.77 -15.90
CA ASN A 196 15.55 -3.70 -15.22
C ASN A 196 14.26 -4.20 -14.53
N PHE A 197 13.52 -3.29 -13.90
CA PHE A 197 12.27 -3.63 -13.20
C PHE A 197 11.17 -4.15 -14.15
N ASP A 198 11.11 -3.62 -15.37
CA ASP A 198 10.12 -4.08 -16.36
C ASP A 198 10.42 -5.51 -16.84
N ASP A 199 11.70 -5.89 -16.92
CA ASP A 199 12.13 -7.26 -17.21
C ASP A 199 11.68 -8.20 -16.09
N ALA A 200 11.88 -7.82 -14.81
CA ALA A 200 11.42 -8.59 -13.67
C ALA A 200 9.89 -8.76 -13.67
N GLN A 201 9.13 -7.68 -13.90
CA GLN A 201 7.67 -7.74 -13.98
C GLN A 201 7.18 -8.62 -15.13
N SER A 202 7.80 -8.49 -16.29
CA SER A 202 7.45 -9.28 -17.48
C SER A 202 7.72 -10.77 -17.28
N GLY A 203 8.85 -11.10 -16.63
CA GLY A 203 9.18 -12.48 -16.24
C GLY A 203 8.14 -13.07 -15.27
N VAL A 204 7.78 -12.35 -14.23
CA VAL A 204 6.73 -12.78 -13.27
C VAL A 204 5.38 -12.98 -13.99
N LYS A 205 4.95 -12.04 -14.84
CA LYS A 205 3.70 -12.18 -15.62
C LYS A 205 3.72 -13.40 -16.52
N LYS A 206 4.86 -13.68 -17.18
CA LYS A 206 5.04 -14.85 -18.02
C LYS A 206 4.88 -16.15 -17.24
N ILE A 207 5.48 -16.23 -16.04
CA ILE A 207 5.36 -17.40 -15.16
C ILE A 207 3.89 -17.62 -14.74
N PHE A 208 3.16 -16.57 -14.35
CA PHE A 208 1.73 -16.66 -14.02
C PHE A 208 0.86 -17.09 -15.21
N SER A 209 1.27 -16.79 -16.43
CA SER A 209 0.52 -17.11 -17.65
C SER A 209 0.78 -18.53 -18.16
N ASP A 210 1.80 -19.21 -17.65
CA ASP A 210 2.19 -20.57 -18.07
C ASP A 210 1.29 -21.62 -17.39
N LYS A 211 0.32 -22.12 -18.16
CA LYS A 211 -0.66 -23.09 -17.67
C LYS A 211 -0.04 -24.46 -17.37
N ASP A 212 0.98 -24.87 -18.13
CA ASP A 212 1.65 -26.16 -17.93
C ASP A 212 2.47 -26.11 -16.64
N PHE A 213 3.15 -24.99 -16.38
CA PHE A 213 3.86 -24.77 -15.14
C PHE A 213 2.90 -24.68 -13.94
N ALA A 214 1.79 -23.95 -14.06
CA ALA A 214 0.76 -23.89 -13.03
C ALA A 214 0.19 -25.27 -12.69
N LYS A 215 -0.04 -26.13 -13.69
CA LYS A 215 -0.49 -27.51 -13.50
C LYS A 215 0.58 -28.34 -12.77
N LYS A 216 1.85 -28.26 -13.18
CA LYS A 216 2.98 -28.94 -12.53
C LYS A 216 3.08 -28.55 -11.05
N LEU A 217 2.94 -27.27 -10.73
CA LEU A 217 2.95 -26.79 -9.35
C LEU A 217 1.77 -27.35 -8.54
N SER A 218 0.56 -27.32 -9.10
CA SER A 218 -0.65 -27.84 -8.45
C SER A 218 -0.57 -29.34 -8.16
N GLU A 219 -0.04 -30.15 -9.09
CA GLU A 219 0.20 -31.58 -8.90
C GLU A 219 1.20 -31.87 -7.75
N ASN A 220 2.04 -30.88 -7.41
CA ASN A 220 2.98 -30.95 -6.29
C ASN A 220 2.48 -30.21 -5.03
N GLY A 221 1.19 -29.88 -4.97
CA GLY A 221 0.58 -29.21 -3.81
C GLY A 221 1.01 -27.75 -3.64
N ILE A 222 1.35 -27.05 -4.70
CA ILE A 222 1.77 -25.65 -4.70
C ILE A 222 0.82 -24.83 -5.57
N GLN A 223 0.46 -23.63 -5.11
CA GLN A 223 -0.29 -22.64 -5.85
C GLN A 223 0.43 -21.29 -5.82
N LEU A 224 0.69 -20.70 -6.99
CA LEU A 224 1.19 -19.32 -7.05
C LEU A 224 0.08 -18.33 -6.73
N SER A 225 0.44 -17.28 -6.01
CA SER A 225 -0.42 -16.13 -5.74
C SER A 225 0.41 -14.84 -5.75
N SER A 226 -0.27 -13.71 -5.75
CA SER A 226 0.36 -12.39 -5.76
C SER A 226 -0.05 -11.60 -4.53
N ALA A 227 0.92 -10.92 -3.92
CA ALA A 227 0.69 -9.96 -2.85
C ALA A 227 0.44 -8.53 -3.39
N ASN A 228 -0.14 -8.40 -4.58
CA ASN A 228 -0.33 -7.12 -5.26
C ASN A 228 -1.33 -6.21 -4.52
N SER A 229 -1.19 -4.89 -4.67
CA SER A 229 -2.07 -3.89 -4.02
C SER A 229 -3.54 -3.96 -4.43
N ILE A 230 -3.84 -4.67 -5.53
CA ILE A 230 -5.21 -4.90 -6.00
C ILE A 230 -5.99 -5.95 -5.22
N ASN A 231 -5.31 -6.80 -4.42
CA ASN A 231 -5.99 -7.78 -3.57
C ASN A 231 -6.85 -7.07 -2.52
N ILE A 232 -8.12 -7.48 -2.38
CA ILE A 232 -9.04 -6.89 -1.40
C ILE A 232 -8.54 -7.09 0.05
N GLY A 233 -7.79 -8.16 0.31
CA GLY A 233 -7.13 -8.41 1.60
C GLY A 233 -6.03 -7.39 1.93
N ARG A 234 -5.59 -6.59 0.95
CA ARG A 234 -4.71 -5.44 1.18
C ARG A 234 -5.46 -4.12 1.28
N LEU A 235 -6.66 -4.03 0.71
CA LEU A 235 -7.45 -2.80 0.75
C LEU A 235 -8.20 -2.64 2.07
N VAL A 236 -8.88 -3.71 2.52
CA VAL A 236 -9.74 -3.68 3.71
C VAL A 236 -8.99 -3.27 4.99
N PRO A 237 -7.80 -3.79 5.31
CA PRO A 237 -7.07 -3.39 6.51
C PRO A 237 -6.73 -1.90 6.55
N GLN A 238 -6.60 -1.25 5.41
CA GLN A 238 -6.27 0.16 5.33
C GLN A 238 -7.41 1.09 5.78
N ILE A 239 -8.64 0.62 5.84
CA ILE A 239 -9.77 1.39 6.36
C ILE A 239 -9.62 1.61 7.87
N ALA A 240 -9.07 0.62 8.57
CA ALA A 240 -8.95 0.61 10.02
C ALA A 240 -8.13 1.79 10.56
N TYR A 241 -7.00 2.12 9.94
CA TYR A 241 -6.15 3.20 10.43
C TYR A 241 -6.76 4.59 10.23
N TYR A 242 -7.66 4.79 9.28
CA TYR A 242 -8.41 6.05 9.17
C TYR A 242 -9.49 6.19 10.25
N VAL A 243 -10.16 5.08 10.59
CA VAL A 243 -11.09 5.06 11.73
C VAL A 243 -10.31 5.30 13.01
N TYR A 244 -9.15 4.66 13.19
CA TYR A 244 -8.28 4.87 14.35
C TYR A 244 -7.80 6.32 14.47
N ALA A 245 -7.35 6.94 13.38
CA ALA A 245 -6.97 8.35 13.35
C ALA A 245 -8.12 9.28 13.78
N TYR A 246 -9.33 9.02 13.30
CA TYR A 246 -10.50 9.79 13.72
C TYR A 246 -10.79 9.64 15.23
N VAL A 247 -10.68 8.42 15.73
CA VAL A 247 -10.84 8.14 17.17
C VAL A 247 -9.78 8.87 18.00
N LYS A 248 -8.52 8.90 17.54
CA LYS A 248 -7.44 9.66 18.20
C LYS A 248 -7.71 11.17 18.23
N LEU A 249 -8.30 11.74 17.19
CA LEU A 249 -8.74 13.13 17.18
C LEU A 249 -9.88 13.39 18.16
N LEU A 250 -10.79 12.43 18.35
CA LEU A 250 -11.84 12.51 19.38
C LEU A 250 -11.26 12.41 20.81
N GLU A 251 -10.26 11.56 21.00
CA GLU A 251 -9.59 11.38 22.30
C GLU A 251 -8.84 12.63 22.74
N SER A 252 -8.10 13.25 21.79
CA SER A 252 -7.36 14.50 22.06
C SER A 252 -8.28 15.73 22.24
N GLY A 253 -9.56 15.62 21.87
CA GLY A 253 -10.50 16.74 21.88
C GLY A 253 -10.26 17.75 20.74
N ASP A 254 -9.48 17.40 19.73
CA ASP A 254 -9.24 18.24 18.55
C ASP A 254 -10.47 18.33 17.64
N ILE A 255 -11.37 17.35 17.71
CA ILE A 255 -12.68 17.31 17.06
C ILE A 255 -13.78 16.83 18.03
N VAL A 256 -15.04 17.11 17.68
CA VAL A 256 -16.22 16.55 18.33
C VAL A 256 -16.84 15.46 17.45
N ALA A 257 -17.68 14.59 18.07
CA ALA A 257 -18.35 13.51 17.33
C ALA A 257 -19.17 14.03 16.15
N GLY A 258 -18.95 13.44 14.96
CA GLY A 258 -19.60 13.84 13.72
C GLY A 258 -18.95 15.03 13.01
N GLU A 259 -17.96 15.70 13.62
CA GLU A 259 -17.18 16.73 12.94
C GLU A 259 -16.39 16.10 11.80
N LYS A 260 -16.50 16.72 10.62
CA LYS A 260 -15.82 16.19 9.44
C LYS A 260 -14.32 16.54 9.45
N ILE A 261 -13.53 15.66 8.88
CA ILE A 261 -12.10 15.84 8.64
C ILE A 261 -11.79 15.74 7.15
N ASN A 262 -10.69 16.35 6.72
CA ASN A 262 -10.09 16.07 5.42
C ASN A 262 -9.02 14.98 5.58
N VAL A 263 -8.81 14.22 4.52
CA VAL A 263 -7.73 13.21 4.45
C VAL A 263 -6.86 13.53 3.24
N CYS A 264 -5.56 13.76 3.45
CA CYS A 264 -4.58 13.98 2.39
C CYS A 264 -3.65 12.79 2.26
N VAL A 265 -3.50 12.26 1.04
CA VAL A 265 -2.78 11.02 0.79
C VAL A 265 -1.78 11.16 -0.34
N PRO A 266 -0.47 10.89 -0.10
CA PRO A 266 0.48 10.73 -1.19
C PRO A 266 0.10 9.50 -2.01
N THR A 267 -0.31 9.70 -3.26
CA THR A 267 -1.08 8.71 -3.99
C THR A 267 -0.34 8.19 -5.23
N GLY A 268 -0.07 6.89 -5.26
CA GLY A 268 0.36 6.13 -6.44
C GLY A 268 -0.76 5.20 -6.92
N ASN A 269 -0.76 3.94 -6.47
CA ASN A 269 -1.73 2.90 -6.89
C ASN A 269 -3.16 3.06 -6.36
N PHE A 270 -3.51 4.20 -5.77
CA PHE A 270 -4.84 4.59 -5.30
C PHE A 270 -5.45 3.74 -4.16
N GLY A 271 -4.77 2.71 -3.68
CA GLY A 271 -5.30 1.82 -2.63
C GLY A 271 -5.56 2.54 -1.32
N ASN A 272 -4.61 3.34 -0.87
CA ASN A 272 -4.65 4.05 0.41
C ASN A 272 -5.81 5.07 0.45
N ILE A 273 -5.89 5.99 -0.51
CA ILE A 273 -6.96 7.00 -0.56
C ILE A 273 -8.34 6.37 -0.81
N LEU A 274 -8.40 5.26 -1.56
CA LEU A 274 -9.64 4.50 -1.74
C LEU A 274 -10.11 3.88 -0.43
N ALA A 275 -9.22 3.44 0.44
CA ALA A 275 -9.58 2.94 1.77
C ALA A 275 -10.24 4.05 2.62
N ALA A 276 -9.71 5.28 2.58
CA ALA A 276 -10.36 6.44 3.21
C ALA A 276 -11.74 6.71 2.63
N TYR A 277 -11.90 6.61 1.30
CA TYR A 277 -13.19 6.76 0.63
C TYR A 277 -14.19 5.67 1.04
N ILE A 278 -13.75 4.42 1.13
CA ILE A 278 -14.62 3.33 1.62
C ILE A 278 -15.03 3.59 3.07
N GLY A 279 -14.10 4.01 3.94
CA GLY A 279 -14.42 4.43 5.30
C GLY A 279 -15.50 5.52 5.35
N LYS A 280 -15.40 6.54 4.47
CA LYS A 280 -16.44 7.57 4.28
C LYS A 280 -17.77 6.95 3.89
N GLN A 281 -17.79 6.01 2.96
CA GLN A 281 -19.02 5.30 2.55
C GLN A 281 -19.60 4.46 3.68
N MET A 282 -18.78 3.94 4.58
CA MET A 282 -19.20 3.18 5.77
C MET A 282 -19.71 4.07 6.90
N GLY A 283 -19.43 5.36 6.88
CA GLY A 283 -19.91 6.34 7.87
C GLY A 283 -18.84 7.14 8.61
N LEU A 284 -17.56 7.02 8.22
CA LEU A 284 -16.51 7.87 8.75
C LEU A 284 -16.75 9.32 8.29
N PRO A 285 -16.76 10.32 9.19
CA PRO A 285 -17.01 11.71 8.84
C PRO A 285 -15.83 12.35 8.11
N VAL A 286 -15.68 12.03 6.84
CA VAL A 286 -14.67 12.63 5.95
C VAL A 286 -15.35 13.66 5.04
N ASP A 287 -14.78 14.85 4.92
CA ASP A 287 -15.26 15.85 3.97
C ASP A 287 -14.54 15.69 2.63
N LYS A 288 -13.29 16.05 2.54
CA LYS A 288 -12.48 15.98 1.32
C LYS A 288 -11.41 14.90 1.40
N LEU A 289 -11.13 14.33 0.23
CA LEU A 289 -10.06 13.37 -0.02
C LEU A 289 -9.05 14.05 -0.93
N ILE A 290 -7.93 14.50 -0.39
CA ILE A 290 -6.90 15.23 -1.13
C ILE A 290 -5.91 14.22 -1.71
N CYS A 291 -5.97 14.04 -3.03
CA CYS A 291 -5.12 13.15 -3.79
C CYS A 291 -3.84 13.88 -4.20
N ALA A 292 -2.75 13.66 -3.50
CA ALA A 292 -1.48 14.29 -3.80
C ALA A 292 -0.65 13.43 -4.75
N SER A 293 -0.19 14.03 -5.86
CA SER A 293 0.67 13.43 -6.87
C SER A 293 2.07 14.05 -6.83
N ASN A 294 3.08 13.27 -7.19
CA ASN A 294 4.40 13.83 -7.52
C ASN A 294 4.44 14.31 -9.00
N GLU A 295 5.63 14.50 -9.55
CA GLU A 295 5.81 15.01 -10.92
C GLU A 295 5.18 14.10 -12.00
N ASN A 296 4.98 12.82 -11.73
CA ASN A 296 4.25 11.88 -12.60
C ASN A 296 2.71 12.09 -12.61
N LYS A 297 2.22 13.15 -12.23
CA LYS A 297 0.88 13.67 -11.96
C LYS A 297 -0.30 13.14 -12.81
N VAL A 298 -0.30 11.85 -13.15
CA VAL A 298 -1.38 11.22 -13.95
C VAL A 298 -2.75 11.31 -13.27
N LEU A 299 -2.78 11.18 -11.94
CA LEU A 299 -4.02 11.30 -11.17
C LEU A 299 -4.49 12.76 -11.08
N PHE A 300 -3.58 13.71 -10.87
CA PHE A 300 -3.91 15.11 -10.88
C PHE A 300 -4.58 15.51 -12.21
N ASP A 301 -3.93 15.20 -13.33
CA ASP A 301 -4.48 15.52 -14.66
C ASP A 301 -5.83 14.82 -14.90
N PHE A 302 -6.00 13.58 -14.43
CA PHE A 302 -7.26 12.85 -14.53
C PHE A 302 -8.40 13.51 -13.77
N PHE A 303 -8.19 13.91 -12.52
CA PHE A 303 -9.24 14.58 -11.73
C PHE A 303 -9.58 15.98 -12.28
N GLU A 304 -8.61 16.70 -12.85
CA GLU A 304 -8.83 18.03 -13.43
C GLU A 304 -9.66 17.98 -14.71
N ASN A 305 -9.34 17.05 -15.61
CA ASN A 305 -9.93 17.07 -16.97
C ASN A 305 -10.82 15.88 -17.31
N GLY A 306 -10.83 14.81 -16.48
CA GLY A 306 -11.60 13.59 -16.72
C GLY A 306 -10.95 12.62 -17.71
N VAL A 307 -9.73 12.89 -18.16
CA VAL A 307 -9.00 12.03 -19.10
C VAL A 307 -7.85 11.36 -18.37
N TYR A 308 -7.87 10.03 -18.34
CA TYR A 308 -6.73 9.24 -17.88
C TYR A 308 -5.83 8.91 -19.07
N ASP A 309 -4.61 9.43 -19.06
CA ASP A 309 -3.65 9.24 -20.16
C ASP A 309 -2.28 8.80 -19.64
N ARG A 310 -1.90 7.55 -19.96
CA ARG A 310 -0.60 6.97 -19.62
C ARG A 310 0.50 7.25 -20.66
N ASN A 311 0.16 7.85 -21.80
CA ASN A 311 1.07 8.14 -22.91
C ASN A 311 1.89 9.41 -22.59
N ARG A 312 2.73 9.32 -21.57
CA ARG A 312 3.56 10.41 -21.08
C ARG A 312 4.95 9.91 -20.70
N LYS A 313 5.89 10.84 -20.58
CA LYS A 313 7.23 10.52 -20.08
C LYS A 313 7.14 10.09 -18.61
N PHE A 314 7.78 8.99 -18.27
CA PHE A 314 8.00 8.56 -16.90
C PHE A 314 9.15 9.36 -16.28
N VAL A 315 8.97 9.87 -15.07
CA VAL A 315 9.94 10.65 -14.33
C VAL A 315 10.31 9.89 -13.05
N LEU A 316 11.60 9.66 -12.84
CA LEU A 316 12.12 9.14 -11.57
C LEU A 316 12.22 10.29 -10.58
N THR A 317 11.62 10.14 -9.40
CA THR A 317 11.58 11.17 -8.37
C THR A 317 12.14 10.66 -7.05
N SER A 318 12.30 11.56 -6.06
CA SER A 318 12.65 11.21 -4.68
C SER A 318 11.52 10.48 -3.93
N SER A 319 10.30 10.40 -4.51
CA SER A 319 9.14 9.69 -3.95
C SER A 319 8.72 8.48 -4.80
N PRO A 320 9.58 7.44 -4.93
CA PRO A 320 9.47 6.40 -5.95
C PRO A 320 8.22 5.53 -5.85
N SER A 321 7.59 5.41 -4.68
CA SER A 321 6.32 4.66 -4.56
C SER A 321 5.14 5.35 -5.26
N MET A 322 5.30 6.61 -5.65
CA MET A 322 4.33 7.40 -6.42
C MET A 322 4.70 7.49 -7.90
N ASP A 323 5.87 6.97 -8.32
CA ASP A 323 6.31 6.96 -9.72
C ASP A 323 5.54 5.90 -10.50
N ILE A 324 4.38 6.29 -11.00
CA ILE A 324 3.47 5.40 -11.74
C ILE A 324 2.87 6.10 -12.95
N LEU A 325 2.56 5.32 -13.99
CA LEU A 325 1.76 5.73 -15.14
C LEU A 325 0.37 5.06 -15.13
N ILE A 326 0.21 3.95 -14.39
CA ILE A 326 -1.07 3.26 -14.22
C ILE A 326 -1.38 3.12 -12.73
N SER A 327 -2.45 3.75 -12.30
CA SER A 327 -2.96 3.68 -10.93
C SER A 327 -4.00 2.57 -10.82
N SER A 328 -3.57 1.39 -10.35
CA SER A 328 -4.33 0.14 -10.48
C SER A 328 -5.67 0.12 -9.74
N ASN A 329 -5.75 0.70 -8.54
CA ASN A 329 -7.01 0.69 -7.77
C ASN A 329 -7.98 1.80 -8.17
N LEU A 330 -7.59 2.72 -9.06
CA LEU A 330 -8.50 3.71 -9.60
C LEU A 330 -9.68 3.06 -10.35
N GLU A 331 -9.47 1.88 -10.93
CA GLU A 331 -10.54 1.08 -11.55
C GLU A 331 -11.73 0.89 -10.62
N ARG A 332 -11.50 0.75 -9.31
CA ARG A 332 -12.58 0.62 -8.30
C ARG A 332 -13.40 1.90 -8.15
N LEU A 333 -12.75 3.06 -8.17
CA LEU A 333 -13.46 4.35 -8.13
C LEU A 333 -14.23 4.59 -9.44
N ILE A 334 -13.63 4.27 -10.59
CA ILE A 334 -14.30 4.31 -11.91
C ILE A 334 -15.56 3.44 -11.89
N TYR A 335 -15.45 2.20 -11.38
CA TYR A 335 -16.57 1.29 -11.26
C TYR A 335 -17.71 1.87 -10.41
N LEU A 336 -17.41 2.46 -9.27
CA LEU A 336 -18.42 3.09 -8.42
C LEU A 336 -19.06 4.30 -9.07
N SER A 337 -18.26 5.12 -9.76
CA SER A 337 -18.73 6.37 -10.39
C SER A 337 -19.63 6.17 -11.60
N CYS A 338 -19.52 5.04 -12.29
CA CYS A 338 -20.41 4.70 -13.41
C CYS A 338 -21.64 3.85 -12.98
N GLY A 339 -22.00 3.86 -11.69
CA GLY A 339 -23.15 3.10 -11.18
C GLY A 339 -22.94 1.59 -11.14
N SER A 340 -21.70 1.15 -11.04
CA SER A 340 -21.29 -0.27 -11.01
C SER A 340 -21.55 -1.03 -12.32
N ASP A 341 -21.42 -0.33 -13.46
CA ASP A 341 -21.51 -0.91 -14.79
C ASP A 341 -20.17 -1.57 -15.19
N GLY A 342 -20.10 -2.90 -15.03
CA GLY A 342 -18.89 -3.66 -15.33
C GLY A 342 -18.53 -3.74 -16.81
N GLU A 343 -19.52 -3.67 -17.71
CA GLU A 343 -19.25 -3.64 -19.17
C GLU A 343 -18.60 -2.32 -19.59
N TYR A 344 -19.11 -1.23 -19.04
CA TYR A 344 -18.51 0.08 -19.26
C TYR A 344 -17.08 0.17 -18.73
N VAL A 345 -16.84 -0.31 -17.50
CA VAL A 345 -15.46 -0.40 -16.96
C VAL A 345 -14.55 -1.25 -17.83
N SER A 346 -15.02 -2.42 -18.28
CA SER A 346 -14.26 -3.29 -19.20
C SER A 346 -13.85 -2.57 -20.48
N LYS A 347 -14.75 -1.73 -21.03
CA LYS A 347 -14.46 -0.90 -22.20
C LYS A 347 -13.35 0.09 -21.90
N LEU A 348 -13.46 0.86 -20.80
CA LEU A 348 -12.46 1.87 -20.42
C LEU A 348 -11.07 1.22 -20.17
N MET A 349 -11.04 0.07 -19.51
CA MET A 349 -9.77 -0.66 -19.27
C MET A 349 -9.16 -1.22 -20.58
N LYS A 350 -10.00 -1.61 -21.54
CA LYS A 350 -9.54 -2.00 -22.89
C LYS A 350 -8.97 -0.79 -23.64
N ASP A 351 -9.63 0.37 -23.58
CA ASP A 351 -9.14 1.59 -24.21
C ASP A 351 -7.80 2.02 -23.60
N LEU A 352 -7.65 1.93 -22.25
CA LEU A 352 -6.36 2.15 -21.59
C LEU A 352 -5.27 1.19 -22.05
N SER A 353 -5.59 -0.09 -22.21
CA SER A 353 -4.60 -1.11 -22.59
C SER A 353 -4.15 -0.97 -24.03
N SER A 354 -5.05 -0.63 -24.97
CA SER A 354 -4.79 -0.56 -26.41
C SER A 354 -4.34 0.82 -26.87
N GLY A 355 -5.02 1.89 -26.39
CA GLY A 355 -4.77 3.28 -26.80
C GLY A 355 -4.03 4.12 -25.75
N GLY A 356 -3.83 3.57 -24.57
CA GLY A 356 -3.14 4.26 -23.47
C GLY A 356 -3.95 5.32 -22.75
N LYS A 357 -5.23 5.51 -23.09
CA LYS A 357 -6.08 6.52 -22.47
C LYS A 357 -7.56 6.16 -22.48
N TYR A 358 -8.31 6.75 -21.56
CA TYR A 358 -9.78 6.79 -21.56
C TYR A 358 -10.28 8.12 -21.00
N GLU A 359 -11.56 8.41 -21.26
CA GLU A 359 -12.26 9.60 -20.77
C GLU A 359 -13.51 9.17 -20.01
N ILE A 360 -13.79 9.83 -18.88
CA ILE A 360 -14.99 9.63 -18.08
C ILE A 360 -16.08 10.66 -18.40
N THR A 361 -17.32 10.33 -18.06
CA THR A 361 -18.46 11.24 -18.29
C THR A 361 -18.53 12.34 -17.23
N GLU A 362 -19.26 13.42 -17.50
CA GLU A 362 -19.50 14.50 -16.52
C GLU A 362 -20.18 13.98 -15.24
N SER A 363 -21.12 13.03 -15.36
CA SER A 363 -21.75 12.43 -14.18
C SER A 363 -20.76 11.66 -13.29
N MET A 364 -19.74 11.05 -13.88
CA MET A 364 -18.66 10.41 -13.12
C MET A 364 -17.75 11.43 -12.44
N LYS A 365 -17.48 12.57 -13.09
CA LYS A 365 -16.75 13.68 -12.46
C LYS A 365 -17.53 14.23 -11.26
N ASP A 366 -18.84 14.45 -11.41
CA ASP A 366 -19.69 14.91 -10.31
C ASP A 366 -19.70 13.94 -9.13
N PHE A 367 -19.68 12.63 -9.39
CA PHE A 367 -19.56 11.60 -8.35
C PHE A 367 -18.25 11.73 -7.56
N MET A 368 -17.17 12.13 -8.23
CA MET A 368 -15.82 12.25 -7.66
C MET A 368 -15.54 13.63 -7.02
N LYS A 369 -16.47 14.54 -6.91
CA LYS A 369 -16.31 15.94 -6.44
C LYS A 369 -15.71 16.08 -5.03
N ASP A 370 -15.72 15.02 -4.24
CA ASP A 370 -15.11 15.01 -2.92
C ASP A 370 -13.60 14.71 -2.97
N PHE A 371 -13.11 14.27 -4.14
CA PHE A 371 -11.68 14.13 -4.39
C PHE A 371 -11.13 15.45 -4.90
N ILE A 372 -10.15 15.99 -4.19
CA ILE A 372 -9.39 17.18 -4.58
C ILE A 372 -8.02 16.71 -5.02
N ALA A 373 -7.58 17.06 -6.20
CA ALA A 373 -6.26 16.69 -6.69
C ALA A 373 -5.28 17.85 -6.58
N GLY A 374 -4.02 17.52 -6.31
CA GLY A 374 -2.90 18.44 -6.34
C GLY A 374 -1.61 17.71 -6.70
N PHE A 375 -0.56 18.45 -7.04
CA PHE A 375 0.74 17.86 -7.29
C PHE A 375 1.87 18.77 -6.78
N ALA A 376 2.99 18.14 -6.42
CA ALA A 376 4.25 18.83 -6.13
C ALA A 376 5.36 18.23 -6.99
N ASP A 377 6.12 19.09 -7.67
CA ASP A 377 7.39 18.72 -8.30
C ASP A 377 8.47 18.54 -7.22
N GLU A 378 9.68 18.07 -7.60
CA GLU A 378 10.78 17.84 -6.67
C GLU A 378 11.14 19.08 -5.85
N LYS A 379 11.18 20.25 -6.48
CA LYS A 379 11.53 21.51 -5.81
C LYS A 379 10.51 21.82 -4.71
N LYS A 380 9.22 21.75 -5.04
CA LYS A 380 8.14 22.02 -4.12
C LYS A 380 8.06 21.00 -3.00
N ASN A 381 8.32 19.73 -3.30
CA ASN A 381 8.42 18.67 -2.31
C ASN A 381 9.51 18.99 -1.28
N PHE A 382 10.70 19.35 -1.72
CA PHE A 382 11.83 19.69 -0.84
C PHE A 382 11.59 20.98 -0.04
N GLU A 383 10.98 22.00 -0.66
CA GLU A 383 10.55 23.21 0.04
C GLU A 383 9.53 22.89 1.14
N GLY A 384 8.59 21.98 0.92
CA GLY A 384 7.61 21.54 1.91
C GLY A 384 8.26 20.82 3.10
N ILE A 385 9.17 19.87 2.85
CA ILE A 385 9.92 19.17 3.91
C ILE A 385 10.70 20.20 4.76
N LYS A 386 11.44 21.08 4.09
CA LYS A 386 12.22 22.11 4.77
C LYS A 386 11.37 23.07 5.59
N SER A 387 10.27 23.56 5.03
CA SER A 387 9.34 24.48 5.70
C SER A 387 8.75 23.89 6.97
N LEU A 388 8.33 22.61 6.92
CA LEU A 388 7.81 21.91 8.08
C LEU A 388 8.89 21.74 9.16
N TYR A 389 10.08 21.29 8.75
CA TYR A 389 11.22 21.16 9.67
C TYR A 389 11.58 22.48 10.32
N ASP A 390 11.79 23.54 9.55
CA ASP A 390 12.20 24.86 10.05
C ASP A 390 11.17 25.46 11.03
N SER A 391 9.87 25.18 10.82
CA SER A 391 8.80 25.74 11.65
C SER A 391 8.45 24.91 12.88
N THR A 392 8.68 23.59 12.85
CA THR A 392 8.18 22.68 13.90
C THR A 392 9.22 21.71 14.46
N GLY A 393 10.33 21.50 13.75
CA GLY A 393 11.30 20.44 14.03
C GLY A 393 10.84 19.04 13.59
N TYR A 394 9.60 18.90 13.08
CA TYR A 394 9.09 17.60 12.65
C TYR A 394 9.63 17.21 11.26
N ILE A 395 10.16 16.00 11.16
CA ILE A 395 10.82 15.51 9.94
C ILE A 395 9.95 14.47 9.28
N ILE A 396 9.66 14.66 8.00
CA ILE A 396 8.85 13.77 7.16
C ILE A 396 9.66 13.22 5.97
N ASP A 397 9.22 12.08 5.43
CA ASP A 397 9.78 11.51 4.21
C ASP A 397 9.32 12.26 2.95
N THR A 398 9.94 11.93 1.82
CA THR A 398 9.67 12.60 0.54
C THR A 398 8.26 12.35 -0.02
N HIS A 399 7.61 11.23 0.29
CA HIS A 399 6.22 11.00 -0.09
C HIS A 399 5.28 11.86 0.74
N THR A 400 5.50 11.89 2.04
CA THR A 400 4.74 12.75 2.96
C THR A 400 4.98 14.23 2.65
N GLY A 401 6.19 14.59 2.19
CA GLY A 401 6.52 15.93 1.72
C GLY A 401 5.66 16.39 0.53
N VAL A 402 5.45 15.50 -0.46
CA VAL A 402 4.50 15.76 -1.55
C VAL A 402 3.09 16.02 -1.01
N ALA A 403 2.59 15.19 -0.09
CA ALA A 403 1.26 15.35 0.48
C ALA A 403 1.14 16.64 1.30
N PHE A 404 2.15 16.98 2.10
CA PHE A 404 2.17 18.20 2.89
C PHE A 404 2.17 19.45 1.98
N SER A 405 2.97 19.46 0.92
CA SER A 405 3.01 20.56 -0.04
C SER A 405 1.66 20.77 -0.73
N VAL A 406 0.99 19.69 -1.11
CA VAL A 406 -0.36 19.75 -1.72
C VAL A 406 -1.40 20.22 -0.71
N TYR A 407 -1.32 19.77 0.55
CA TYR A 407 -2.18 20.24 1.63
C TYR A 407 -2.04 21.75 1.87
N GLU A 408 -0.82 22.26 1.93
CA GLU A 408 -0.57 23.70 2.11
C GLU A 408 -1.14 24.53 0.94
N ASP A 409 -0.99 24.06 -0.30
CA ASP A 409 -1.61 24.71 -1.46
C ASP A 409 -3.13 24.73 -1.36
N TYR A 410 -3.73 23.56 -1.06
CA TYR A 410 -5.18 23.46 -0.90
C TYR A 410 -5.68 24.42 0.16
N LYS A 411 -5.07 24.41 1.35
CA LYS A 411 -5.42 25.29 2.46
C LYS A 411 -5.26 26.78 2.10
N ASN A 412 -4.18 27.11 1.41
CA ASN A 412 -3.92 28.50 1.01
C ASN A 412 -4.91 28.99 -0.05
N ALA A 413 -5.30 28.14 -0.99
CA ALA A 413 -6.24 28.47 -2.06
C ALA A 413 -7.69 28.56 -1.57
N THR A 414 -8.12 27.61 -0.72
CA THR A 414 -9.53 27.50 -0.31
C THR A 414 -9.85 28.20 0.99
N LYS A 415 -8.83 28.43 1.85
CA LYS A 415 -8.98 28.88 3.25
C LYS A 415 -9.79 27.89 4.10
N ASP A 416 -9.87 26.63 3.69
CA ASP A 416 -10.51 25.57 4.45
C ASP A 416 -9.75 25.30 5.75
N MET A 417 -10.44 25.40 6.88
CA MET A 417 -9.90 25.19 8.22
C MET A 417 -10.26 23.82 8.81
N THR A 418 -10.86 22.95 8.01
CA THR A 418 -11.21 21.59 8.39
C THR A 418 -9.94 20.82 8.81
N LYS A 419 -10.00 20.14 9.95
CA LYS A 419 -8.88 19.33 10.43
C LYS A 419 -8.48 18.33 9.36
N THR A 420 -7.20 18.30 9.03
CA THR A 420 -6.69 17.44 7.94
C THR A 420 -5.73 16.41 8.51
N VAL A 421 -6.02 15.14 8.21
CA VAL A 421 -5.13 14.01 8.47
C VAL A 421 -4.31 13.74 7.20
N ILE A 422 -3.00 13.80 7.31
CA ILE A 422 -2.04 13.47 6.23
C ILE A 422 -1.52 12.06 6.49
N ALA A 423 -1.67 11.17 5.53
CA ALA A 423 -1.09 9.83 5.60
C ALA A 423 0.44 9.92 5.45
N SER A 424 1.17 9.71 6.54
CA SER A 424 2.64 9.65 6.55
C SER A 424 3.07 8.22 6.22
N THR A 425 3.46 8.00 4.97
CA THR A 425 3.51 6.67 4.37
C THR A 425 4.87 5.97 4.45
N ALA A 426 5.92 6.67 4.83
CA ALA A 426 7.24 6.10 5.06
C ALA A 426 7.99 6.86 6.15
N SER A 427 8.89 6.16 6.83
CA SER A 427 9.83 6.78 7.75
C SER A 427 10.81 7.67 6.99
N PRO A 428 11.21 8.83 7.54
CA PRO A 428 12.25 9.67 6.92
C PRO A 428 13.58 8.92 6.73
N TYR A 429 13.87 7.93 7.54
CA TYR A 429 15.06 7.07 7.41
C TYR A 429 15.10 6.23 6.13
N LYS A 430 13.95 5.98 5.51
CA LYS A 430 13.89 5.19 4.28
C LYS A 430 14.45 5.94 3.07
N PHE A 431 14.38 7.25 3.11
CA PHE A 431 14.82 8.17 2.05
C PHE A 431 15.73 9.27 2.64
N ALA A 432 16.59 8.88 3.58
CA ALA A 432 17.37 9.79 4.42
C ALA A 432 18.24 10.76 3.62
N ASP A 433 18.86 10.32 2.51
CA ASP A 433 19.63 11.20 1.61
C ASP A 433 18.79 12.36 1.08
N SER A 434 17.61 12.05 0.53
CA SER A 434 16.72 13.05 -0.06
C SER A 434 16.10 13.96 1.01
N VAL A 435 15.85 13.44 2.21
CA VAL A 435 15.34 14.24 3.33
C VAL A 435 16.39 15.23 3.82
N LEU A 436 17.65 14.80 3.98
CA LEU A 436 18.74 15.70 4.32
C LEU A 436 19.01 16.72 3.21
N GLU A 437 18.97 16.29 1.94
CA GLU A 437 19.07 17.21 0.80
C GLU A 437 18.00 18.29 0.84
N ALA A 438 16.75 17.91 1.12
CA ALA A 438 15.65 18.85 1.25
C ALA A 438 15.86 19.86 2.39
N ILE A 439 16.34 19.41 3.56
CA ILE A 439 16.55 20.26 4.74
C ILE A 439 17.75 21.21 4.53
N PHE A 440 18.88 20.70 4.05
CA PHE A 440 20.13 21.47 3.94
C PHE A 440 20.37 22.11 2.57
N GLY A 441 19.57 21.77 1.55
CA GLY A 441 19.68 22.33 0.20
C GLY A 441 20.84 21.77 -0.63
N GLN A 442 21.47 20.69 -0.18
CA GLN A 442 22.55 20.01 -0.90
C GLN A 442 22.55 18.51 -0.59
N LYS A 443 22.89 17.71 -1.60
CA LYS A 443 22.99 16.27 -1.43
C LYS A 443 24.12 15.93 -0.43
N PRO A 444 23.88 15.04 0.55
CA PRO A 444 24.92 14.62 1.48
C PRO A 444 26.04 13.88 0.73
N ASP A 445 27.28 14.21 1.08
CA ASP A 445 28.50 13.51 0.60
C ASP A 445 29.05 12.66 1.76
N MET A 446 28.31 11.62 2.11
CA MET A 446 28.62 10.69 3.19
C MET A 446 28.00 9.32 2.93
N GLY A 447 28.44 8.29 3.68
CA GLY A 447 27.93 6.93 3.53
C GLY A 447 26.50 6.77 4.04
N ASP A 448 25.79 5.76 3.54
CA ASP A 448 24.34 5.49 3.85
C ASP A 448 24.04 5.53 5.35
N PHE A 449 24.88 4.92 6.19
CA PHE A 449 24.67 4.88 7.64
C PHE A 449 25.06 6.20 8.33
N GLU A 450 26.02 6.95 7.79
CA GLU A 450 26.36 8.30 8.28
C GLU A 450 25.20 9.28 8.02
N VAL A 451 24.50 9.14 6.90
CA VAL A 451 23.28 9.88 6.57
C VAL A 451 22.18 9.59 7.59
N ILE A 452 22.01 8.32 7.98
CA ILE A 452 21.03 7.88 8.99
C ILE A 452 21.38 8.49 10.35
N ASP A 453 22.63 8.39 10.79
CA ASP A 453 23.11 8.98 12.05
C ASP A 453 22.89 10.50 12.04
N LYS A 454 23.21 11.17 10.92
CA LYS A 454 23.01 12.61 10.76
C LYS A 454 21.53 13.02 10.84
N LEU A 455 20.63 12.23 10.24
CA LEU A 455 19.20 12.48 10.30
C LEU A 455 18.69 12.39 11.74
N HIS A 456 19.18 11.42 12.51
CA HIS A 456 18.87 11.28 13.94
C HIS A 456 19.38 12.48 14.76
N GLU A 457 20.64 12.93 14.52
CA GLU A 457 21.23 14.08 15.21
C GLU A 457 20.43 15.38 15.06
N ILE A 458 19.72 15.58 13.94
CA ILE A 458 18.94 16.80 13.69
C ILE A 458 17.50 16.71 14.20
N GLY A 459 17.15 15.64 14.90
CA GLY A 459 15.86 15.51 15.59
C GLY A 459 14.85 14.55 14.94
N ALA A 460 15.27 13.70 13.98
CA ALA A 460 14.40 12.59 13.56
C ALA A 460 14.12 11.62 14.75
N PRO A 461 13.02 10.87 14.71
CA PRO A 461 12.72 9.86 15.72
C PRO A 461 13.89 8.88 15.94
N GLU A 462 13.79 8.03 16.96
CA GLU A 462 14.75 6.94 17.18
C GLU A 462 14.96 6.14 15.89
N ILE A 463 16.22 5.75 15.63
CA ILE A 463 16.54 4.96 14.43
C ILE A 463 15.81 3.63 14.50
N PRO A 464 14.94 3.31 13.53
CA PRO A 464 14.15 2.08 13.57
C PRO A 464 15.03 0.83 13.66
N LYS A 465 14.60 -0.15 14.45
CA LYS A 465 15.27 -1.44 14.60
C LYS A 465 15.56 -2.09 13.23
N ALA A 466 14.63 -1.94 12.29
CA ALA A 466 14.77 -2.42 10.92
C ALA A 466 15.99 -1.85 10.16
N ILE A 467 16.45 -0.66 10.54
CA ILE A 467 17.66 -0.04 9.98
C ILE A 467 18.91 -0.48 10.75
N LEU A 468 18.84 -0.51 12.08
CA LEU A 468 19.96 -0.94 12.91
C LEU A 468 20.36 -2.39 12.61
N GLU A 469 19.40 -3.28 12.44
CA GLU A 469 19.64 -4.71 12.19
C GLU A 469 20.33 -4.99 10.85
N ILE A 470 20.10 -4.19 9.81
CA ILE A 470 20.67 -4.47 8.48
C ILE A 470 22.15 -4.07 8.37
N LYS A 471 22.65 -3.19 9.23
CA LYS A 471 24.04 -2.68 9.20
C LYS A 471 25.04 -3.83 9.28
N ASP A 472 24.81 -4.80 10.18
CA ASP A 472 25.72 -5.94 10.45
C ASP A 472 25.07 -7.28 10.10
N ALA A 473 23.94 -7.28 9.36
CA ALA A 473 23.21 -8.49 9.05
C ALA A 473 23.93 -9.37 8.03
N LYS A 474 23.92 -10.69 8.29
CA LYS A 474 24.45 -11.67 7.34
C LYS A 474 23.62 -11.70 6.05
N ILE A 475 24.27 -11.58 4.90
CA ILE A 475 23.65 -11.83 3.60
C ILE A 475 23.21 -13.31 3.55
N ARG A 476 21.92 -13.53 3.27
CA ARG A 476 21.29 -14.87 3.22
C ARG A 476 20.92 -15.27 1.80
N HIS A 477 20.60 -14.30 0.96
CA HIS A 477 20.12 -14.53 -0.40
C HIS A 477 21.16 -14.02 -1.39
N THR A 478 21.72 -14.94 -2.18
CA THR A 478 22.80 -14.65 -3.16
C THR A 478 22.48 -15.15 -4.56
N ARG A 479 21.21 -15.58 -4.80
CA ARG A 479 20.79 -16.07 -6.11
C ARG A 479 20.71 -14.95 -7.13
N GLU A 480 21.19 -15.25 -8.33
CA GLU A 480 21.13 -14.34 -9.49
C GLU A 480 20.76 -15.14 -10.74
N CYS A 481 19.99 -14.54 -11.65
CA CYS A 481 19.69 -15.14 -12.94
C CYS A 481 19.47 -14.09 -14.03
N ASP A 482 19.47 -14.51 -15.27
CA ASP A 482 18.98 -13.71 -16.37
C ASP A 482 17.44 -13.72 -16.39
N SER A 483 16.82 -12.69 -16.96
CA SER A 483 15.35 -12.57 -17.01
C SER A 483 14.69 -13.75 -17.74
N ALA A 484 15.40 -14.38 -18.68
CA ALA A 484 14.94 -15.58 -19.39
C ALA A 484 14.88 -16.83 -18.50
N ASP A 485 15.69 -16.92 -17.44
CA ASP A 485 15.82 -18.08 -16.56
C ASP A 485 14.96 -17.99 -15.27
N MET A 486 14.19 -16.92 -15.08
CA MET A 486 13.40 -16.70 -13.88
C MET A 486 12.48 -17.87 -13.52
N GLN A 487 11.81 -18.49 -14.51
CA GLN A 487 10.93 -19.66 -14.27
C GLN A 487 11.71 -20.87 -13.76
N LYS A 488 12.89 -21.10 -14.32
CA LYS A 488 13.80 -22.17 -13.85
C LYS A 488 14.26 -21.94 -12.43
N GLU A 489 14.59 -20.69 -12.06
CA GLU A 489 14.93 -20.36 -10.66
C GLU A 489 13.76 -20.60 -9.71
N VAL A 490 12.53 -20.28 -10.09
CA VAL A 490 11.34 -20.62 -9.29
C VAL A 490 11.21 -22.14 -9.13
N GLU A 491 11.43 -22.90 -10.19
CA GLU A 491 11.39 -24.35 -10.15
C GLU A 491 12.48 -24.93 -9.23
N ASP A 492 13.69 -24.44 -9.34
CA ASP A 492 14.83 -24.88 -8.51
C ASP A 492 14.61 -24.59 -7.02
N ILE A 493 14.06 -23.41 -6.68
CA ILE A 493 13.70 -23.03 -5.30
C ILE A 493 12.62 -23.98 -4.76
N LEU A 494 11.57 -24.24 -5.53
CA LEU A 494 10.40 -24.98 -5.04
C LEU A 494 10.61 -26.48 -4.96
N PHE A 495 11.45 -27.07 -5.82
CA PHE A 495 11.60 -28.52 -5.93
C PHE A 495 12.96 -29.05 -5.53
N ASN A 496 14.05 -28.30 -5.76
CA ASN A 496 15.41 -28.81 -5.60
C ASN A 496 16.09 -28.33 -4.31
N ASN A 497 15.63 -27.24 -3.69
CA ASN A 497 16.10 -26.73 -2.40
C ASN A 497 15.07 -26.97 -1.30
N ARG A 498 14.77 -28.21 -0.98
CA ARG A 498 14.14 -28.51 0.31
C ARG A 498 15.22 -28.32 1.38
N ARG A 499 15.30 -27.12 1.97
CA ARG A 499 16.04 -26.87 3.20
C ARG A 499 15.40 -27.61 4.37
#